data_5b45f16abb82d4df7531dfe67009d900
#
_entry.id   5b45f16abb82d4df7531dfe67009d900
#
_cell.length_a   1.000
_cell.length_b   1.000
_cell.length_c   1.000
_cell.angle_alpha   90.00
_cell.angle_beta   90.00
_cell.angle_gamma   90.00
#
_symmetry.space_group_name_H-M   'P 1'
#
loop_
_entity.id
_entity.type
_entity.pdbx_description
1 polymer ?
#
loop_
_entity_poly.entity_id
_entity_poly.type
_entity_poly.pdbx_seq_one_letter_code
_entity_poly.pdbx_strand_id
1 'polypeptide(L)'
;MAITLGLEKGWNWISHNLDSKVHISRFTGYAQHVVGQYESYVKAKENLWNGNLKVLDLATGYKVRMTDATDITLRGNLFDVETPVSVKQGWNWLGCPLYNTTTIDVALEQYHPTEGDAIVGMNGFATYEEGRWVGTLSSLSAGQAYLLKCNKEHTFCWNSLSIPTVRKAKRYRMPEKDLMELIPWQVDVHAYPNVTNVIATMEEPVSDNCVVAAFCGEECRGISQQVEGLLYMNIHGEGGETLHLKFMDEQGGVSDIEQTIVLTPENIIGSRKMPFQLTMKGSDVVELLSATRVISTTYYTPNGVQVSKPASGVFVEKIVYENGKVVTRKVVR
;
A
#
# COMPACT_ATOMS: atom_id res chain seq x y z
N MET A 1 -20.31 6.52 28.18
CA MET A 1 -19.95 5.26 27.49
C MET A 1 -18.46 4.95 27.61
N ALA A 2 -18.00 3.82 27.06
CA ALA A 2 -16.57 3.48 27.00
C ALA A 2 -16.24 2.99 25.58
N ILE A 3 -15.06 3.38 25.08
CA ILE A 3 -14.42 2.75 23.94
C ILE A 3 -13.17 2.03 24.41
N THR A 4 -12.97 0.82 23.93
CA THR A 4 -11.73 0.07 24.18
C THR A 4 -10.93 0.03 22.87
N LEU A 5 -9.72 0.56 22.91
CA LEU A 5 -8.74 0.50 21.84
C LEU A 5 -7.88 -0.74 22.09
N GLY A 6 -8.04 -1.77 21.28
CA GLY A 6 -7.13 -2.92 21.23
C GLY A 6 -5.90 -2.52 20.43
N LEU A 7 -4.76 -2.39 21.11
CA LEU A 7 -3.51 -1.90 20.51
C LEU A 7 -2.49 -3.02 20.50
N GLU A 8 -1.86 -3.21 19.34
CA GLU A 8 -0.77 -4.19 19.16
C GLU A 8 0.58 -3.59 19.55
N LYS A 9 1.56 -4.44 19.82
CA LYS A 9 2.95 -4.03 19.98
C LYS A 9 3.44 -3.33 18.72
N GLY A 10 4.18 -2.21 18.88
CA GLY A 10 4.64 -1.39 17.75
C GLY A 10 3.66 -0.25 17.43
N TRP A 11 3.63 0.19 16.19
CA TRP A 11 2.84 1.34 15.77
C TRP A 11 1.38 1.01 15.55
N ASN A 12 0.50 1.89 16.00
CA ASN A 12 -0.96 1.81 15.83
C ASN A 12 -1.47 3.17 15.41
N TRP A 13 -2.40 3.21 14.49
CA TRP A 13 -3.07 4.43 14.06
C TRP A 13 -4.41 4.54 14.77
N ILE A 14 -4.53 5.48 15.69
CA ILE A 14 -5.65 5.57 16.63
C ILE A 14 -6.38 6.89 16.58
N SER A 15 -7.63 6.84 17.03
CA SER A 15 -8.43 7.99 17.41
C SER A 15 -9.33 7.64 18.60
N HIS A 16 -10.26 8.50 18.93
CA HIS A 16 -11.34 8.18 19.86
C HIS A 16 -12.67 8.79 19.40
N ASN A 17 -13.75 8.25 19.93
CA ASN A 17 -15.12 8.68 19.64
C ASN A 17 -15.79 9.39 20.81
N LEU A 18 -15.04 10.04 21.67
CA LEU A 18 -15.53 10.82 22.79
C LEU A 18 -15.72 12.29 22.40
N ASP A 19 -16.64 12.98 23.08
CA ASP A 19 -16.93 14.41 22.94
C ASP A 19 -15.94 15.33 23.65
N SER A 20 -14.94 14.76 24.29
CA SER A 20 -13.93 15.47 25.10
C SER A 20 -12.52 15.02 24.76
N LYS A 21 -11.57 15.93 24.93
CA LYS A 21 -10.15 15.64 24.75
C LYS A 21 -9.66 14.57 25.72
N VAL A 22 -8.82 13.67 25.24
CA VAL A 22 -8.21 12.61 26.06
C VAL A 22 -6.80 13.01 26.45
N HIS A 23 -6.49 13.06 27.73
CA HIS A 23 -5.15 13.40 28.21
C HIS A 23 -4.16 12.27 27.86
N ILE A 24 -2.97 12.63 27.38
CA ILE A 24 -1.93 11.72 26.91
C ILE A 24 -1.47 10.72 27.97
N SER A 25 -1.63 11.04 29.27
CA SER A 25 -1.29 10.15 30.37
C SER A 25 -1.99 8.80 30.33
N ARG A 26 -3.09 8.68 29.59
CA ARG A 26 -3.76 7.40 29.37
C ARG A 26 -2.88 6.39 28.61
N PHE A 27 -1.91 6.87 27.88
CA PHE A 27 -1.01 6.07 27.04
C PHE A 27 0.41 5.94 27.62
N THR A 28 0.87 6.90 28.46
CA THR A 28 2.28 6.98 28.88
C THR A 28 2.78 5.77 29.66
N GLY A 29 1.90 4.99 30.28
CA GLY A 29 2.27 3.73 30.96
C GLY A 29 2.60 2.57 30.02
N TYR A 30 2.18 2.65 28.75
CA TYR A 30 2.20 1.55 27.78
C TYR A 30 2.88 1.92 26.46
N ALA A 31 2.95 3.20 26.14
CA ALA A 31 3.51 3.70 24.88
C ALA A 31 4.95 4.17 25.04
N GLN A 32 5.67 4.21 23.92
CA GLN A 32 6.99 4.84 23.80
C GLN A 32 6.93 6.18 23.07
N HIS A 33 5.97 6.33 22.17
CA HIS A 33 5.85 7.50 21.32
C HIS A 33 4.39 7.72 20.93
N VAL A 34 3.92 8.94 20.96
CA VAL A 34 2.63 9.35 20.43
C VAL A 34 2.86 10.54 19.50
N VAL A 35 2.36 10.46 18.28
CA VAL A 35 2.55 11.44 17.21
C VAL A 35 1.19 11.86 16.68
N GLY A 36 0.95 13.17 16.66
CA GLY A 36 -0.09 13.82 15.87
C GLY A 36 0.50 14.43 14.60
N GLN A 37 -0.32 15.05 13.79
CA GLN A 37 0.14 15.62 12.52
C GLN A 37 1.23 16.69 12.71
N TYR A 38 1.16 17.50 13.78
CA TYR A 38 2.08 18.61 14.03
C TYR A 38 2.75 18.55 15.41
N GLU A 39 2.43 17.57 16.20
CA GLU A 39 2.84 17.46 17.58
C GLU A 39 3.32 16.05 17.90
N SER A 40 4.17 15.92 18.91
CA SER A 40 4.61 14.60 19.35
C SER A 40 4.88 14.57 20.85
N TYR A 41 4.92 13.35 21.40
CA TYR A 41 5.29 13.08 22.79
C TYR A 41 6.05 11.77 22.85
N VAL A 42 7.34 11.82 23.13
CA VAL A 42 8.24 10.69 23.08
C VAL A 42 8.86 10.40 24.45
N LYS A 43 8.96 9.13 24.82
CA LYS A 43 9.61 8.65 26.03
C LYS A 43 11.12 8.73 25.85
N ALA A 44 11.76 9.67 26.54
CA ALA A 44 13.22 9.85 26.48
C ALA A 44 13.97 8.89 27.42
N LYS A 45 13.41 8.65 28.63
CA LYS A 45 13.89 7.70 29.64
C LYS A 45 12.69 7.18 30.43
N GLU A 46 12.93 6.25 31.34
CA GLU A 46 11.90 5.82 32.28
C GLU A 46 11.34 7.03 33.04
N ASN A 47 10.01 7.19 32.98
CA ASN A 47 9.24 8.30 33.53
C ASN A 47 9.58 9.71 33.00
N LEU A 48 10.38 9.84 31.96
CA LEU A 48 10.69 11.11 31.32
C LEU A 48 10.16 11.15 29.90
N TRP A 49 9.24 12.08 29.64
CA TRP A 49 8.62 12.30 28.36
C TRP A 49 8.92 13.71 27.86
N ASN A 50 9.27 13.83 26.58
CA ASN A 50 9.53 15.08 25.89
C ASN A 50 8.52 15.31 24.78
N GLY A 51 8.14 16.54 24.55
CA GLY A 51 7.26 16.96 23.47
C GLY A 51 6.10 17.85 23.91
N ASN A 52 5.33 18.29 22.94
CA ASN A 52 4.26 19.26 23.09
C ASN A 52 2.83 18.65 23.05
N LEU A 53 2.66 17.44 22.57
CA LEU A 53 1.38 16.73 22.54
C LEU A 53 0.95 16.38 23.97
N LYS A 54 -0.10 17.01 24.47
CA LYS A 54 -0.61 16.80 25.83
C LYS A 54 -1.99 16.14 25.86
N VAL A 55 -2.76 16.32 24.80
CA VAL A 55 -4.12 15.79 24.68
C VAL A 55 -4.34 15.27 23.28
N LEU A 56 -5.20 14.28 23.16
CA LEU A 56 -5.76 13.83 21.89
C LEU A 56 -7.06 14.59 21.67
N ASP A 57 -7.15 15.28 20.56
CA ASP A 57 -8.32 16.07 20.17
C ASP A 57 -9.41 15.19 19.51
N LEU A 58 -10.62 15.75 19.45
CA LEU A 58 -11.79 15.10 18.87
C LEU A 58 -11.59 14.92 17.35
N ALA A 59 -12.08 13.83 16.82
CA ALA A 59 -12.05 13.50 15.39
C ALA A 59 -10.66 13.65 14.73
N THR A 60 -9.61 13.55 15.52
CA THR A 60 -8.21 13.72 15.10
C THR A 60 -7.48 12.38 15.18
N GLY A 61 -6.66 12.09 14.17
CA GLY A 61 -5.85 10.89 14.09
C GLY A 61 -4.49 11.05 14.77
N TYR A 62 -4.00 9.95 15.35
CA TYR A 62 -2.71 9.86 15.99
C TYR A 62 -2.03 8.53 15.66
N LYS A 63 -0.70 8.50 15.70
CA LYS A 63 0.10 7.28 15.64
C LYS A 63 0.72 7.04 17.01
N VAL A 64 0.56 5.84 17.54
CA VAL A 64 1.06 5.47 18.88
C VAL A 64 1.94 4.23 18.76
N ARG A 65 3.16 4.31 19.29
CA ARG A 65 4.07 3.15 19.40
C ARG A 65 3.94 2.53 20.77
N MET A 66 3.39 1.33 20.82
CA MET A 66 3.19 0.56 22.04
C MET A 66 4.40 -0.31 22.35
N THR A 67 4.68 -0.52 23.66
CA THR A 67 5.72 -1.47 24.12
C THR A 67 5.26 -2.91 23.98
N ASP A 68 4.00 -3.15 24.28
CA ASP A 68 3.36 -4.47 24.26
C ASP A 68 1.89 -4.31 23.84
N ALA A 69 1.26 -5.40 23.40
CA ALA A 69 -0.16 -5.43 23.11
C ALA A 69 -0.97 -5.09 24.37
N THR A 70 -1.91 -4.16 24.28
CA THR A 70 -2.64 -3.65 25.44
C THR A 70 -3.99 -3.07 25.05
N ASP A 71 -5.00 -3.36 25.85
CA ASP A 71 -6.32 -2.73 25.75
C ASP A 71 -6.35 -1.44 26.58
N ILE A 72 -6.62 -0.32 25.92
CA ILE A 72 -6.82 0.98 26.57
C ILE A 72 -8.28 1.36 26.54
N THR A 73 -8.93 1.39 27.70
CA THR A 73 -10.33 1.82 27.80
C THR A 73 -10.42 3.29 28.15
N LEU A 74 -11.09 4.04 27.27
CA LEU A 74 -11.44 5.45 27.44
C LEU A 74 -12.91 5.58 27.79
N ARG A 75 -13.25 6.52 28.70
CA ARG A 75 -14.63 6.74 29.17
C ARG A 75 -15.03 8.20 29.00
N GLY A 76 -16.25 8.45 28.56
CA GLY A 76 -16.80 9.77 28.36
C GLY A 76 -18.16 9.71 27.67
N ASN A 77 -18.70 10.86 27.29
CA ASN A 77 -19.82 10.92 26.37
C ASN A 77 -19.32 10.68 24.94
N LEU A 78 -20.24 10.34 24.07
CA LEU A 78 -19.91 10.06 22.68
C LEU A 78 -19.83 11.35 21.87
N PHE A 79 -18.93 11.37 20.89
CA PHE A 79 -18.81 12.43 19.91
C PHE A 79 -20.13 12.64 19.18
N ASP A 80 -20.55 13.89 19.06
CA ASP A 80 -21.69 14.26 18.25
C ASP A 80 -21.27 14.32 16.77
N VAL A 81 -21.78 13.39 15.97
CA VAL A 81 -21.45 13.28 14.56
C VAL A 81 -21.89 14.49 13.72
N GLU A 82 -22.82 15.32 14.24
CA GLU A 82 -23.20 16.60 13.64
C GLU A 82 -22.16 17.70 13.89
N THR A 83 -21.15 17.45 14.73
CA THR A 83 -20.05 18.41 14.96
C THR A 83 -19.22 18.55 13.67
N PRO A 84 -19.11 19.78 13.12
CA PRO A 84 -18.35 20.00 11.90
C PRO A 84 -16.85 19.74 12.09
N VAL A 85 -16.26 19.02 11.15
CA VAL A 85 -14.83 18.75 11.06
C VAL A 85 -14.27 19.48 9.83
N SER A 86 -13.27 20.34 10.05
CA SER A 86 -12.63 21.09 8.98
C SER A 86 -11.33 20.40 8.55
N VAL A 87 -11.16 20.25 7.25
CA VAL A 87 -9.95 19.70 6.62
C VAL A 87 -9.38 20.72 5.64
N LYS A 88 -8.06 20.77 5.55
CA LYS A 88 -7.32 21.70 4.68
C LYS A 88 -6.91 20.98 3.40
N GLN A 89 -6.59 21.75 2.37
CA GLN A 89 -5.92 21.19 1.19
C GLN A 89 -4.63 20.48 1.60
N GLY A 90 -4.39 19.30 1.02
CA GLY A 90 -3.30 18.42 1.37
C GLY A 90 -3.70 17.34 2.37
N TRP A 91 -2.75 16.85 3.13
CA TRP A 91 -2.97 15.75 4.08
C TRP A 91 -3.54 16.22 5.40
N ASN A 92 -4.52 15.47 5.91
CA ASN A 92 -5.17 15.70 7.21
C ASN A 92 -5.22 14.37 7.97
N TRP A 93 -4.83 14.38 9.22
CA TRP A 93 -4.91 13.21 10.08
C TRP A 93 -6.26 13.18 10.77
N LEU A 94 -7.17 12.36 10.25
CA LEU A 94 -8.54 12.21 10.74
C LEU A 94 -8.66 11.06 11.73
N GLY A 95 -9.40 11.30 12.80
CA GLY A 95 -9.92 10.26 13.67
C GLY A 95 -11.32 9.87 13.27
N CYS A 96 -11.64 8.58 13.23
CA CYS A 96 -12.99 8.11 12.99
C CYS A 96 -13.79 8.10 14.31
N PRO A 97 -14.73 9.04 14.50
CA PRO A 97 -15.50 9.16 15.75
C PRO A 97 -16.76 8.29 15.74
N LEU A 98 -16.98 7.50 14.70
CA LEU A 98 -18.18 6.66 14.56
C LEU A 98 -18.22 5.55 15.61
N TYR A 99 -19.37 4.95 15.84
CA TYR A 99 -19.57 3.88 16.83
C TYR A 99 -19.33 2.49 16.23
N ASN A 100 -19.57 2.37 14.94
CA ASN A 100 -19.50 1.11 14.20
C ASN A 100 -18.64 1.29 12.96
N THR A 101 -18.14 0.18 12.43
CA THR A 101 -17.53 0.16 11.12
C THR A 101 -18.57 0.55 10.07
N THR A 102 -18.24 1.55 9.26
CA THR A 102 -19.13 2.15 8.27
C THR A 102 -18.41 2.23 6.93
N THR A 103 -19.08 2.00 5.82
CA THR A 103 -18.45 2.15 4.49
C THR A 103 -18.00 3.60 4.26
N ILE A 104 -16.95 3.80 3.47
CA ILE A 104 -16.40 5.13 3.21
C ILE A 104 -17.47 6.05 2.62
N ASP A 105 -18.26 5.56 1.65
CA ASP A 105 -19.32 6.34 1.00
C ASP A 105 -20.34 6.86 2.00
N VAL A 106 -20.71 6.06 3.01
CA VAL A 106 -21.65 6.47 4.05
C VAL A 106 -20.99 7.39 5.07
N ALA A 107 -19.80 7.02 5.57
CA ALA A 107 -19.07 7.78 6.58
C ALA A 107 -18.74 9.21 6.12
N LEU A 108 -18.38 9.36 4.85
CA LEU A 108 -17.97 10.62 4.21
C LEU A 108 -19.04 11.19 3.25
N GLU A 109 -20.31 10.82 3.41
CA GLU A 109 -21.40 11.31 2.54
C GLU A 109 -21.44 12.84 2.46
N GLN A 110 -21.21 13.53 3.57
CA GLN A 110 -21.25 14.99 3.65
C GLN A 110 -19.88 15.66 3.30
N TYR A 111 -18.85 14.86 3.07
CA TYR A 111 -17.53 15.39 2.72
C TYR A 111 -17.47 15.93 1.27
N HIS A 112 -18.29 15.42 0.35
CA HIS A 112 -18.31 15.81 -1.07
C HIS A 112 -16.92 15.75 -1.72
N PRO A 113 -16.35 14.56 -1.85
CA PRO A 113 -15.00 14.39 -2.35
C PRO A 113 -14.81 14.90 -3.78
N THR A 114 -13.61 15.31 -4.10
CA THR A 114 -13.20 15.72 -5.45
C THR A 114 -12.26 14.70 -6.07
N GLU A 115 -12.22 14.66 -7.41
CA GLU A 115 -11.36 13.75 -8.18
C GLU A 115 -9.91 13.81 -7.68
N GLY A 116 -9.32 12.67 -7.32
CA GLY A 116 -7.96 12.55 -6.81
C GLY A 116 -7.82 12.72 -5.30
N ASP A 117 -8.91 12.98 -4.55
CA ASP A 117 -8.88 12.86 -3.09
C ASP A 117 -8.59 11.42 -2.71
N ALA A 118 -7.93 11.22 -1.57
CA ALA A 118 -7.56 9.88 -1.12
C ALA A 118 -7.70 9.74 0.38
N ILE A 119 -8.09 8.53 0.81
CA ILE A 119 -8.13 8.16 2.23
C ILE A 119 -7.26 6.94 2.45
N VAL A 120 -6.36 7.03 3.42
CA VAL A 120 -5.36 6.00 3.73
C VAL A 120 -5.53 5.56 5.17
N GLY A 121 -5.70 4.27 5.36
CA GLY A 121 -5.60 3.59 6.65
C GLY A 121 -4.29 2.81 6.76
N MET A 122 -4.08 2.22 7.91
CA MET A 122 -2.90 1.41 8.17
C MET A 122 -2.79 0.19 7.23
N ASN A 123 -3.93 -0.42 6.87
CA ASN A 123 -3.99 -1.68 6.11
C ASN A 123 -4.62 -1.55 4.72
N GLY A 124 -4.85 -0.34 4.24
CA GLY A 124 -5.47 -0.14 2.94
C GLY A 124 -5.69 1.34 2.64
N PHE A 125 -5.98 1.65 1.40
CA PHE A 125 -6.31 3.00 0.97
C PHE A 125 -7.33 2.99 -0.16
N ALA A 126 -7.97 4.13 -0.38
CA ALA A 126 -8.85 4.37 -1.51
C ALA A 126 -8.61 5.76 -2.09
N THR A 127 -8.77 5.90 -3.41
CA THR A 127 -8.78 7.16 -4.13
C THR A 127 -10.19 7.44 -4.64
N TYR A 128 -10.57 8.72 -4.67
CA TYR A 128 -11.85 9.12 -5.25
C TYR A 128 -11.67 9.43 -6.72
N GLU A 129 -12.22 8.57 -7.56
CA GLU A 129 -12.10 8.67 -9.01
C GLU A 129 -13.42 8.24 -9.67
N GLU A 130 -13.80 8.95 -10.73
CA GLU A 130 -15.04 8.68 -11.50
C GLU A 130 -16.31 8.64 -10.62
N GLY A 131 -16.37 9.54 -9.62
CA GLY A 131 -17.54 9.71 -8.76
C GLY A 131 -17.68 8.67 -7.65
N ARG A 132 -16.63 7.89 -7.31
CA ARG A 132 -16.65 6.86 -6.26
C ARG A 132 -15.28 6.64 -5.61
N TRP A 133 -15.29 6.11 -4.39
CA TRP A 133 -14.07 5.63 -3.75
C TRP A 133 -13.67 4.25 -4.31
N VAL A 134 -12.40 4.10 -4.70
CA VAL A 134 -11.85 2.86 -5.26
C VAL A 134 -10.53 2.54 -4.60
N GLY A 135 -10.38 1.33 -4.12
CA GLY A 135 -9.16 0.87 -3.48
C GLY A 135 -9.38 -0.34 -2.57
N THR A 136 -8.39 -0.60 -1.74
CA THR A 136 -8.39 -1.70 -0.77
C THR A 136 -9.09 -1.34 0.55
N LEU A 137 -9.23 -0.05 0.85
CA LEU A 137 -9.98 0.44 2.00
C LEU A 137 -11.44 0.68 1.60
N SER A 138 -12.36 -0.08 2.16
CA SER A 138 -13.80 0.02 1.85
C SER A 138 -14.63 0.57 3.00
N SER A 139 -14.10 0.58 4.22
CA SER A 139 -14.82 0.98 5.43
C SER A 139 -13.90 1.65 6.44
N LEU A 140 -14.50 2.49 7.28
CA LEU A 140 -13.85 3.19 8.39
C LEU A 140 -14.36 2.63 9.70
N SER A 141 -13.48 2.43 10.66
CA SER A 141 -13.79 1.82 11.97
C SER A 141 -13.56 2.78 13.12
N ALA A 142 -14.42 2.67 14.12
CA ALA A 142 -14.32 3.44 15.36
C ALA A 142 -12.94 3.29 16.01
N GLY A 143 -12.39 4.39 16.49
CA GLY A 143 -11.11 4.38 17.19
C GLY A 143 -9.87 4.25 16.28
N GLN A 144 -10.05 4.13 14.98
CA GLN A 144 -8.95 4.12 14.01
C GLN A 144 -8.68 5.53 13.47
N ALA A 145 -7.42 5.79 13.13
CA ALA A 145 -7.01 6.99 12.42
C ALA A 145 -6.84 6.72 10.92
N TYR A 146 -7.04 7.77 10.14
CA TYR A 146 -6.90 7.77 8.69
C TYR A 146 -6.18 9.04 8.24
N LEU A 147 -5.46 8.95 7.14
CA LEU A 147 -4.89 10.12 6.46
C LEU A 147 -5.80 10.46 5.28
N LEU A 148 -6.40 11.64 5.31
CA LEU A 148 -7.25 12.14 4.22
C LEU A 148 -6.47 13.18 3.41
N LYS A 149 -6.22 12.91 2.14
CA LYS A 149 -5.67 13.87 1.18
C LYS A 149 -6.81 14.58 0.49
N CYS A 150 -6.87 15.90 0.65
CA CYS A 150 -7.90 16.75 0.05
C CYS A 150 -7.30 17.65 -1.03
N ASN A 151 -7.94 17.74 -2.18
CA ASN A 151 -7.55 18.70 -3.22
C ASN A 151 -8.06 20.11 -2.92
N LYS A 152 -9.06 20.24 -2.05
CA LYS A 152 -9.62 21.50 -1.57
C LYS A 152 -9.92 21.42 -0.09
N GLU A 153 -9.94 22.57 0.60
CA GLU A 153 -10.44 22.63 1.98
C GLU A 153 -11.95 22.40 2.01
N HIS A 154 -12.38 21.68 3.04
CA HIS A 154 -13.78 21.34 3.29
C HIS A 154 -14.10 21.43 4.77
N THR A 155 -15.39 21.61 5.05
CA THR A 155 -15.98 21.36 6.37
C THR A 155 -17.13 20.38 6.17
N PHE A 156 -17.15 19.29 6.92
CA PHE A 156 -18.18 18.25 6.80
C PHE A 156 -18.52 17.70 8.18
N CYS A 157 -19.66 17.02 8.27
CA CYS A 157 -20.03 16.24 9.43
C CYS A 157 -19.93 14.76 9.08
N TRP A 158 -19.57 13.94 10.07
CA TRP A 158 -19.56 12.50 9.91
C TRP A 158 -20.99 11.97 9.77
N ASN A 159 -21.18 10.92 8.98
CA ASN A 159 -22.45 10.25 8.88
C ASN A 159 -22.37 8.85 9.52
N SER A 160 -23.23 8.61 10.52
CA SER A 160 -23.34 7.34 11.23
C SER A 160 -24.57 6.52 10.88
N LEU A 161 -25.43 7.02 10.02
CA LEU A 161 -26.66 6.34 9.63
C LEU A 161 -26.32 5.16 8.72
N SER A 162 -26.11 4.01 9.32
CA SER A 162 -26.10 2.73 8.63
C SER A 162 -27.53 2.33 8.22
N ILE A 163 -28.09 3.03 7.24
CA ILE A 163 -29.17 2.43 6.44
C ILE A 163 -28.42 1.57 5.42
N PRO A 164 -28.59 0.23 5.42
CA PRO A 164 -28.00 -0.61 4.40
C PRO A 164 -28.69 -0.30 3.07
N THR A 165 -28.29 0.73 2.39
CA THR A 165 -28.51 0.83 0.95
C THR A 165 -27.66 -0.26 0.34
N VAL A 166 -28.32 -1.36 -0.04
CA VAL A 166 -27.74 -2.45 -0.80
C VAL A 166 -27.36 -1.92 -2.20
N ARG A 167 -26.41 -1.01 -2.28
CA ARG A 167 -25.56 -0.90 -3.45
C ARG A 167 -24.59 -2.05 -3.34
N LYS A 168 -24.73 -3.04 -4.22
CA LYS A 168 -23.72 -4.09 -4.39
C LYS A 168 -22.39 -3.40 -4.60
N ALA A 169 -21.63 -3.25 -3.53
CA ALA A 169 -20.21 -2.98 -3.63
C ALA A 169 -19.67 -4.06 -4.58
N LYS A 170 -19.10 -3.66 -5.72
CA LYS A 170 -18.39 -4.61 -6.56
C LYS A 170 -17.38 -5.26 -5.66
N ARG A 171 -17.52 -6.56 -5.47
CA ARG A 171 -16.73 -7.32 -4.51
C ARG A 171 -15.27 -7.12 -4.86
N TYR A 172 -14.55 -6.50 -3.95
CA TYR A 172 -13.16 -6.68 -3.72
C TYR A 172 -12.85 -8.19 -3.81
N ARG A 173 -12.07 -8.59 -4.78
CA ARG A 173 -11.66 -9.98 -4.91
C ARG A 173 -10.41 -10.13 -4.05
N MET A 174 -10.57 -10.64 -2.82
CA MET A 174 -9.44 -11.23 -2.12
C MET A 174 -8.80 -12.25 -3.07
N PRO A 175 -7.47 -12.37 -3.10
CA PRO A 175 -6.82 -13.50 -3.77
C PRO A 175 -7.55 -14.78 -3.38
N GLU A 176 -7.74 -15.70 -4.30
CA GLU A 176 -8.35 -16.99 -3.98
C GLU A 176 -7.60 -17.59 -2.77
N LYS A 177 -8.32 -18.26 -1.89
CA LYS A 177 -7.75 -18.81 -0.63
C LYS A 177 -6.46 -19.59 -0.89
N ASP A 178 -6.42 -20.29 -2.03
CA ASP A 178 -5.26 -21.07 -2.45
C ASP A 178 -4.03 -20.21 -2.75
N LEU A 179 -4.20 -18.99 -3.32
CA LEU A 179 -3.08 -18.08 -3.56
C LEU A 179 -2.54 -17.49 -2.26
N MET A 180 -3.42 -17.15 -1.30
CA MET A 180 -2.98 -16.65 0.00
C MET A 180 -2.13 -17.68 0.77
N GLU A 181 -2.43 -18.97 0.61
CA GLU A 181 -1.63 -20.06 1.20
C GLU A 181 -0.25 -20.21 0.53
N LEU A 182 -0.12 -19.78 -0.73
CA LEU A 182 1.14 -19.81 -1.48
C LEU A 182 2.06 -18.60 -1.19
N ILE A 183 1.53 -17.48 -0.70
CA ILE A 183 2.33 -16.28 -0.42
C ILE A 183 3.29 -16.58 0.74
N PRO A 184 4.61 -16.65 0.51
CA PRO A 184 5.57 -16.99 1.56
C PRO A 184 5.94 -15.76 2.41
N TRP A 185 5.39 -14.59 2.10
CA TRP A 185 5.78 -13.32 2.70
C TRP A 185 4.74 -12.85 3.71
N GLN A 186 5.22 -12.19 4.75
CA GLN A 186 4.39 -11.57 5.78
C GLN A 186 4.84 -10.13 6.00
N VAL A 187 3.88 -9.23 6.21
CA VAL A 187 4.12 -7.82 6.51
C VAL A 187 3.76 -7.57 7.96
N ASP A 188 4.71 -7.07 8.74
CA ASP A 188 4.42 -6.53 10.07
C ASP A 188 3.98 -5.06 9.92
N VAL A 189 2.69 -4.83 9.86
CA VAL A 189 2.09 -3.50 9.71
C VAL A 189 2.36 -2.58 10.90
N HIS A 190 2.71 -3.16 12.06
CA HIS A 190 3.00 -2.42 13.29
C HIS A 190 4.48 -2.07 13.46
N ALA A 191 5.36 -2.55 12.58
CA ALA A 191 6.79 -2.27 12.67
C ALA A 191 7.12 -0.79 12.42
N TYR A 192 6.37 -0.11 11.54
CA TYR A 192 6.68 1.22 11.04
C TYR A 192 5.51 2.20 11.15
N PRO A 193 5.80 3.51 11.37
CA PRO A 193 4.75 4.53 11.52
C PRO A 193 4.13 4.99 10.22
N ASN A 194 4.83 4.81 9.09
CA ASN A 194 4.46 5.44 7.83
C ASN A 194 4.13 4.41 6.76
N VAL A 195 3.35 4.87 5.79
CA VAL A 195 3.02 4.12 4.58
C VAL A 195 3.27 4.96 3.34
N THR A 196 3.71 4.30 2.28
CA THR A 196 3.66 4.79 0.90
C THR A 196 2.68 3.91 0.15
N ASN A 197 1.76 4.51 -0.57
CA ASN A 197 0.72 3.79 -1.30
C ASN A 197 1.07 3.73 -2.77
N VAL A 198 0.76 2.62 -3.42
CA VAL A 198 1.08 2.41 -4.84
C VAL A 198 -0.14 1.89 -5.58
N ILE A 199 -0.43 2.52 -6.71
CA ILE A 199 -1.37 2.02 -7.72
C ILE A 199 -0.53 1.68 -8.95
N ALA A 200 -0.44 0.39 -9.27
CA ALA A 200 0.45 -0.10 -10.32
C ALA A 200 -0.25 -1.04 -11.30
N THR A 201 0.41 -1.30 -12.41
CA THR A 201 0.05 -2.34 -13.36
C THR A 201 1.31 -2.99 -13.90
N MET A 202 1.20 -4.24 -14.33
CA MET A 202 2.28 -4.89 -15.06
C MET A 202 2.27 -4.44 -16.52
N GLU A 203 3.47 -4.25 -17.10
CA GLU A 203 3.61 -3.88 -18.51
C GLU A 203 3.11 -4.99 -19.43
N GLU A 204 3.42 -6.24 -19.07
CA GLU A 204 2.88 -7.41 -19.76
C GLU A 204 1.61 -7.91 -19.08
N PRO A 205 0.63 -8.43 -19.84
CA PRO A 205 -0.58 -9.01 -19.27
C PRO A 205 -0.24 -10.17 -18.33
N VAL A 206 -0.73 -10.09 -17.09
CA VAL A 206 -0.57 -11.13 -16.08
C VAL A 206 -1.93 -11.64 -15.61
N SER A 207 -1.95 -12.82 -15.01
CA SER A 207 -3.15 -13.39 -14.40
C SER A 207 -3.68 -12.46 -13.29
N ASP A 208 -5.00 -12.44 -13.11
CA ASP A 208 -5.64 -11.76 -11.96
C ASP A 208 -5.24 -12.36 -10.61
N ASN A 209 -4.63 -13.54 -10.61
CA ASN A 209 -4.13 -14.24 -9.43
C ASN A 209 -2.61 -14.07 -9.25
N CYS A 210 -2.07 -12.89 -9.52
CA CYS A 210 -0.68 -12.57 -9.23
C CYS A 210 -0.55 -11.61 -8.04
N VAL A 211 0.64 -11.55 -7.48
CA VAL A 211 0.97 -10.70 -6.33
C VAL A 211 2.29 -9.98 -6.60
N VAL A 212 2.36 -8.70 -6.24
CA VAL A 212 3.60 -7.96 -6.15
C VAL A 212 3.88 -7.65 -4.68
N ALA A 213 5.11 -7.87 -4.24
CA ALA A 213 5.55 -7.55 -2.90
C ALA A 213 6.77 -6.63 -2.91
N ALA A 214 6.84 -5.73 -1.93
CA ALA A 214 7.92 -4.75 -1.76
C ALA A 214 8.83 -5.15 -0.60
N PHE A 215 10.14 -5.04 -0.79
CA PHE A 215 11.16 -5.48 0.17
C PHE A 215 12.19 -4.39 0.44
N CYS A 216 12.55 -4.24 1.72
CA CYS A 216 13.75 -3.56 2.17
C CYS A 216 14.74 -4.64 2.67
N GLY A 217 15.80 -4.92 1.90
CA GLY A 217 16.59 -6.13 2.11
C GLY A 217 15.73 -7.39 2.00
N GLU A 218 15.70 -8.22 3.04
CA GLU A 218 14.89 -9.44 3.10
C GLU A 218 13.51 -9.24 3.74
N GLU A 219 13.24 -8.06 4.30
CA GLU A 219 12.00 -7.77 5.00
C GLU A 219 10.89 -7.33 4.03
N CYS A 220 9.77 -8.05 4.03
CA CYS A 220 8.58 -7.70 3.26
C CYS A 220 7.85 -6.53 3.94
N ARG A 221 7.69 -5.43 3.20
CA ARG A 221 7.10 -4.18 3.66
C ARG A 221 5.71 -3.90 3.13
N GLY A 222 5.28 -4.63 2.11
CA GLY A 222 3.96 -4.49 1.50
C GLY A 222 3.69 -5.59 0.50
N ILE A 223 2.42 -5.98 0.39
CA ILE A 223 1.92 -6.96 -0.55
C ILE A 223 0.73 -6.36 -1.28
N SER A 224 0.71 -6.48 -2.60
CA SER A 224 -0.36 -5.92 -3.42
C SER A 224 -1.64 -6.72 -3.32
N GLN A 225 -2.74 -6.02 -3.57
CA GLN A 225 -4.06 -6.59 -3.74
C GLN A 225 -4.63 -6.07 -5.07
N GLN A 226 -5.32 -6.92 -5.79
CA GLN A 226 -5.92 -6.51 -7.06
C GLN A 226 -7.29 -5.84 -6.84
N VAL A 227 -7.46 -4.68 -7.45
CA VAL A 227 -8.73 -3.94 -7.48
C VAL A 227 -8.99 -3.50 -8.92
N GLU A 228 -10.00 -4.06 -9.55
CA GLU A 228 -10.41 -3.71 -10.92
C GLU A 228 -9.25 -3.77 -11.94
N GLY A 229 -8.42 -4.81 -11.85
CA GLY A 229 -7.29 -5.05 -12.77
C GLY A 229 -6.02 -4.24 -12.48
N LEU A 230 -6.00 -3.45 -11.40
CA LEU A 230 -4.82 -2.73 -10.93
C LEU A 230 -4.31 -3.30 -9.60
N LEU A 231 -3.02 -3.14 -9.37
CA LEU A 231 -2.34 -3.56 -8.14
C LEU A 231 -2.31 -2.39 -7.15
N TYR A 232 -2.92 -2.57 -5.99
CA TYR A 232 -2.93 -1.61 -4.88
C TYR A 232 -2.07 -2.14 -3.75
N MET A 233 -1.13 -1.35 -3.26
CA MET A 233 -0.20 -1.79 -2.22
C MET A 233 0.05 -0.68 -1.20
N ASN A 234 -0.09 -1.01 0.11
CA ASN A 234 0.43 -0.20 1.20
C ASN A 234 1.83 -0.71 1.54
N ILE A 235 2.83 0.15 1.52
CA ILE A 235 4.21 -0.19 1.84
C ILE A 235 4.60 0.51 3.14
N HIS A 236 4.90 -0.27 4.17
CA HIS A 236 5.26 0.22 5.50
C HIS A 236 6.76 0.49 5.62
N GLY A 237 7.16 1.58 6.28
CA GLY A 237 8.57 1.84 6.53
C GLY A 237 8.87 3.22 7.09
N GLU A 238 10.16 3.51 7.15
CA GLU A 238 10.69 4.85 7.42
C GLU A 238 10.84 5.61 6.09
N GLY A 239 10.94 6.91 6.14
CA GLY A 239 11.16 7.71 4.93
C GLY A 239 12.58 7.55 4.38
N GLY A 240 12.71 7.51 3.03
CA GLY A 240 14.00 7.47 2.33
C GLY A 240 14.56 6.09 2.06
N GLU A 241 13.92 5.02 2.54
CA GLU A 241 14.31 3.65 2.24
C GLU A 241 14.02 3.32 0.76
N THR A 242 14.94 2.60 0.11
CA THR A 242 14.75 2.08 -1.26
C THR A 242 14.28 0.64 -1.19
N LEU A 243 13.19 0.36 -1.87
CA LEU A 243 12.51 -0.93 -1.87
C LEU A 243 12.65 -1.59 -3.23
N HIS A 244 12.95 -2.87 -3.21
CA HIS A 244 12.92 -3.75 -4.37
C HIS A 244 11.58 -4.47 -4.45
N LEU A 245 11.14 -4.77 -5.66
CA LEU A 245 9.85 -5.41 -5.90
C LEU A 245 10.04 -6.82 -6.44
N LYS A 246 9.18 -7.74 -5.99
CA LYS A 246 9.09 -9.11 -6.50
C LYS A 246 7.69 -9.39 -6.98
N PHE A 247 7.59 -10.07 -8.09
CA PHE A 247 6.34 -10.60 -8.65
C PHE A 247 6.21 -12.06 -8.29
N MET A 248 5.02 -12.53 -7.96
CA MET A 248 4.70 -13.94 -7.79
C MET A 248 3.49 -14.29 -8.66
N ASP A 249 3.63 -15.30 -9.48
CA ASP A 249 2.56 -15.83 -10.32
C ASP A 249 1.59 -16.73 -9.53
N GLU A 250 0.53 -17.19 -10.20
CA GLU A 250 -0.50 -18.05 -9.61
C GLU A 250 -0.01 -19.45 -9.23
N GLN A 251 1.16 -19.88 -9.72
CA GLN A 251 1.80 -21.14 -9.37
C GLN A 251 2.83 -20.99 -8.24
N GLY A 252 3.07 -19.78 -7.75
CA GLY A 252 4.06 -19.48 -6.72
C GLY A 252 5.48 -19.22 -7.28
N GLY A 253 5.62 -19.12 -8.60
CA GLY A 253 6.89 -18.72 -9.24
C GLY A 253 7.22 -17.26 -8.95
N VAL A 254 8.44 -17.00 -8.46
CA VAL A 254 8.87 -15.66 -8.05
C VAL A 254 9.88 -15.10 -9.04
N SER A 255 9.68 -13.84 -9.47
CA SER A 255 10.57 -13.08 -10.35
C SER A 255 10.83 -11.69 -9.78
N ASP A 256 12.00 -11.12 -10.05
CA ASP A 256 12.30 -9.74 -9.68
C ASP A 256 11.64 -8.75 -10.65
N ILE A 257 11.31 -7.57 -10.15
CA ILE A 257 10.82 -6.42 -10.92
C ILE A 257 11.97 -5.43 -11.09
N GLU A 258 12.05 -4.76 -12.25
CA GLU A 258 13.11 -3.81 -12.54
C GLU A 258 13.03 -2.54 -11.69
N GLN A 259 11.81 -2.06 -11.47
CA GLN A 259 11.58 -0.81 -10.75
C GLN A 259 11.86 -0.97 -9.26
N THR A 260 12.33 0.14 -8.68
CA THR A 260 12.44 0.32 -7.23
C THR A 260 11.53 1.45 -6.77
N ILE A 261 11.17 1.45 -5.51
CA ILE A 261 10.37 2.51 -4.88
C ILE A 261 11.18 3.13 -3.75
N VAL A 262 11.27 4.45 -3.74
CA VAL A 262 11.76 5.19 -2.57
C VAL A 262 10.58 5.49 -1.67
N LEU A 263 10.61 4.98 -0.45
CA LEU A 263 9.55 5.18 0.53
C LEU A 263 9.46 6.65 0.91
N THR A 264 8.31 7.23 0.66
CA THR A 264 8.00 8.63 0.99
C THR A 264 6.72 8.64 1.81
N PRO A 265 6.76 9.02 3.09
CA PRO A 265 5.58 9.11 3.93
C PRO A 265 4.48 9.97 3.30
N GLU A 266 3.23 9.58 3.53
CA GLU A 266 2.07 10.32 3.03
C GLU A 266 2.12 10.56 1.51
N ASN A 267 2.49 9.53 0.74
CA ASN A 267 2.58 9.60 -0.71
C ASN A 267 1.76 8.49 -1.39
N ILE A 268 1.30 8.82 -2.59
CA ILE A 268 0.62 7.87 -3.49
C ILE A 268 1.35 7.90 -4.84
N ILE A 269 1.92 6.76 -5.22
CA ILE A 269 2.64 6.57 -6.48
C ILE A 269 1.68 5.96 -7.49
N GLY A 270 1.55 6.58 -8.64
CA GLY A 270 0.59 6.20 -9.67
C GLY A 270 -0.84 6.67 -9.36
N SER A 271 -1.73 6.43 -10.30
CA SER A 271 -3.18 6.64 -10.19
C SER A 271 -3.89 5.64 -11.08
N ARG A 272 -5.20 5.53 -11.02
CA ARG A 272 -5.96 4.64 -11.91
C ARG A 272 -5.81 5.03 -13.39
N LYS A 273 -5.70 6.33 -13.69
CA LYS A 273 -5.50 6.84 -15.05
C LYS A 273 -4.07 6.70 -15.55
N MET A 274 -3.10 6.77 -14.64
CA MET A 274 -1.67 6.64 -14.91
C MET A 274 -1.04 5.74 -13.84
N PRO A 275 -1.28 4.42 -13.87
CA PRO A 275 -0.71 3.51 -12.90
C PRO A 275 0.82 3.42 -13.06
N PHE A 276 1.50 3.16 -11.96
CA PHE A 276 2.94 2.92 -11.97
C PHE A 276 3.23 1.63 -12.75
N GLN A 277 4.01 1.75 -13.83
CA GLN A 277 4.32 0.62 -14.70
C GLN A 277 5.38 -0.26 -14.06
N LEU A 278 5.11 -1.56 -13.98
CA LEU A 278 6.03 -2.56 -13.46
C LEU A 278 6.43 -3.51 -14.58
N THR A 279 7.74 -3.69 -14.73
CA THR A 279 8.36 -4.57 -15.73
C THR A 279 9.08 -5.69 -14.99
N MET A 280 8.82 -6.93 -15.34
CA MET A 280 9.61 -8.04 -14.82
C MET A 280 11.06 -7.85 -15.27
N LYS A 281 11.97 -7.93 -14.31
CA LYS A 281 13.39 -7.92 -14.62
C LYS A 281 13.65 -9.09 -15.56
N GLY A 282 14.06 -8.76 -16.80
CA GLY A 282 14.44 -9.79 -17.73
C GLY A 282 15.42 -10.68 -17.00
N SER A 283 15.05 -11.93 -16.74
CA SER A 283 16.08 -12.89 -16.48
C SER A 283 17.04 -12.68 -17.64
N ASP A 284 18.31 -12.41 -17.37
CA ASP A 284 19.35 -12.87 -18.26
C ASP A 284 19.10 -14.39 -18.35
N VAL A 285 18.12 -14.74 -19.19
CA VAL A 285 17.89 -16.11 -19.58
C VAL A 285 19.11 -16.46 -20.41
N VAL A 286 20.14 -16.88 -19.70
CA VAL A 286 20.64 -18.19 -20.07
C VAL A 286 19.44 -19.11 -19.86
N GLU A 287 18.53 -19.08 -20.85
CA GLU A 287 17.53 -20.10 -21.04
C GLU A 287 18.36 -21.39 -20.94
N LEU A 288 18.30 -22.07 -19.80
CA LEU A 288 18.55 -23.48 -19.73
C LEU A 288 17.50 -24.06 -20.66
N LEU A 289 17.79 -23.92 -21.95
CA LEU A 289 17.09 -24.61 -23.03
C LEU A 289 17.11 -26.06 -22.61
N SER A 290 16.04 -26.50 -21.99
CA SER A 290 15.72 -27.91 -21.91
C SER A 290 16.00 -28.44 -23.34
N ALA A 291 17.06 -29.17 -23.50
CA ALA A 291 17.69 -29.75 -24.67
C ALA A 291 16.85 -29.79 -25.95
N THR A 292 16.48 -28.67 -26.52
CA THR A 292 15.92 -28.59 -27.85
C THR A 292 17.11 -28.55 -28.81
N ARG A 293 17.24 -29.58 -29.59
CA ARG A 293 18.36 -29.78 -30.54
C ARG A 293 18.39 -28.59 -31.52
N VAL A 294 19.55 -27.97 -31.67
CA VAL A 294 19.81 -26.96 -32.71
C VAL A 294 19.78 -27.65 -34.07
N ILE A 295 18.87 -27.22 -34.93
CA ILE A 295 18.80 -27.73 -36.32
C ILE A 295 19.82 -26.99 -37.20
N SER A 296 19.94 -25.66 -37.07
CA SER A 296 20.87 -24.90 -37.88
C SER A 296 21.32 -23.65 -37.18
N THR A 297 22.57 -23.24 -37.45
CA THR A 297 23.11 -21.94 -37.06
C THR A 297 23.63 -21.24 -38.29
N THR A 298 23.20 -20.01 -38.53
CA THR A 298 23.57 -19.22 -39.72
C THR A 298 24.09 -17.87 -39.26
N TYR A 299 25.10 -17.35 -39.89
CA TYR A 299 25.69 -16.06 -39.57
C TYR A 299 25.44 -15.05 -40.69
N TYR A 300 25.23 -13.81 -40.33
CA TYR A 300 25.05 -12.69 -41.25
C TYR A 300 25.93 -11.54 -40.85
N THR A 301 26.48 -10.82 -41.83
CA THR A 301 27.12 -9.51 -41.61
C THR A 301 26.03 -8.49 -41.15
N PRO A 302 26.44 -7.33 -40.58
CA PRO A 302 25.51 -6.26 -40.26
C PRO A 302 24.67 -5.76 -41.45
N ASN A 303 25.18 -5.95 -42.67
CA ASN A 303 24.49 -5.61 -43.93
C ASN A 303 23.59 -6.71 -44.46
N GLY A 304 23.35 -7.78 -43.68
CA GLY A 304 22.41 -8.87 -44.02
C GLY A 304 22.98 -9.94 -44.96
N VAL A 305 24.30 -9.91 -45.29
CA VAL A 305 24.94 -10.94 -46.15
C VAL A 305 25.24 -12.16 -45.29
N GLN A 306 24.75 -13.33 -45.73
CA GLN A 306 25.05 -14.60 -45.07
C GLN A 306 26.50 -15.01 -45.26
N VAL A 307 27.14 -15.49 -44.18
CA VAL A 307 28.53 -16.00 -44.19
C VAL A 307 28.55 -17.40 -43.58
N SER A 308 29.37 -18.27 -44.19
CA SER A 308 29.47 -19.65 -43.77
C SER A 308 30.28 -19.84 -42.49
N LYS A 309 31.25 -18.95 -42.22
CA LYS A 309 32.05 -18.96 -41.01
C LYS A 309 32.52 -17.53 -40.66
N PRO A 310 32.10 -16.99 -39.52
CA PRO A 310 32.54 -15.66 -39.12
C PRO A 310 34.03 -15.66 -38.77
N ALA A 311 34.80 -14.75 -39.35
CA ALA A 311 36.22 -14.56 -39.05
C ALA A 311 36.37 -13.56 -37.89
N SER A 312 36.70 -12.33 -38.16
CA SER A 312 36.81 -11.27 -37.16
C SER A 312 35.79 -10.17 -37.44
N GLY A 313 35.13 -9.64 -36.43
CA GLY A 313 34.17 -8.57 -36.58
C GLY A 313 32.80 -8.83 -35.89
N VAL A 314 31.81 -8.04 -36.26
CA VAL A 314 30.46 -8.11 -35.71
C VAL A 314 29.54 -8.87 -36.69
N PHE A 315 28.80 -9.84 -36.16
CA PHE A 315 27.89 -10.67 -36.93
C PHE A 315 26.56 -10.81 -36.21
N VAL A 316 25.53 -11.17 -36.97
CA VAL A 316 24.24 -11.62 -36.42
C VAL A 316 24.18 -13.13 -36.56
N GLU A 317 24.09 -13.84 -35.44
CA GLU A 317 23.92 -15.29 -35.41
C GLU A 317 22.41 -15.61 -35.35
N LYS A 318 21.94 -16.43 -36.27
CA LYS A 318 20.56 -16.95 -36.29
C LYS A 318 20.60 -18.45 -35.99
N ILE A 319 19.94 -18.85 -34.92
CA ILE A 319 19.86 -20.24 -34.46
C ILE A 319 18.40 -20.70 -34.65
N VAL A 320 18.22 -21.87 -35.29
CA VAL A 320 16.92 -22.49 -35.45
C VAL A 320 16.91 -23.79 -34.67
N TYR A 321 15.91 -23.99 -33.85
CA TYR A 321 15.71 -25.13 -32.98
C TYR A 321 14.66 -26.09 -33.56
N GLU A 322 14.69 -27.36 -33.12
CA GLU A 322 13.80 -28.42 -33.57
C GLU A 322 12.30 -28.16 -33.32
N ASN A 323 12.00 -27.34 -32.31
CA ASN A 323 10.63 -26.88 -31.98
C ASN A 323 10.14 -25.71 -32.86
N GLY A 324 10.92 -25.29 -33.89
CA GLY A 324 10.59 -24.17 -34.76
C GLY A 324 10.96 -22.79 -34.20
N LYS A 325 11.50 -22.71 -32.98
CA LYS A 325 11.94 -21.43 -32.37
C LYS A 325 13.16 -20.92 -33.14
N VAL A 326 13.18 -19.61 -33.43
CA VAL A 326 14.29 -18.92 -34.08
C VAL A 326 14.84 -17.86 -33.13
N VAL A 327 16.12 -17.91 -32.80
CA VAL A 327 16.80 -16.93 -31.98
C VAL A 327 17.84 -16.20 -32.83
N THR A 328 17.87 -14.87 -32.74
CA THR A 328 18.90 -14.04 -33.36
C THR A 328 19.65 -13.24 -32.30
N ARG A 329 20.98 -13.24 -32.34
CA ARG A 329 21.82 -12.48 -31.42
C ARG A 329 23.00 -11.86 -32.10
N LYS A 330 23.51 -10.74 -31.58
CA LYS A 330 24.76 -10.11 -32.02
C LYS A 330 25.92 -10.90 -31.44
N VAL A 331 26.87 -11.25 -32.29
CA VAL A 331 28.12 -11.92 -31.91
C VAL A 331 29.31 -11.11 -32.38
N VAL A 332 30.29 -10.92 -31.50
CA VAL A 332 31.59 -10.29 -31.81
C VAL A 332 32.63 -11.38 -31.73
N ARG A 333 33.41 -11.54 -32.77
CA ARG A 333 34.52 -12.51 -32.86
C ARG A 333 35.84 -11.86 -33.25
#